data_481521245caad444761bf79f48a7fe7b
#
_entry.id   481521245caad444761bf79f48a7fe7b
#
_cell.length_a   1.000
_cell.length_b   1.000
_cell.length_c   1.000
_cell.angle_alpha   90.00
_cell.angle_beta   90.00
_cell.angle_gamma   90.00
#
_symmetry.space_group_name_H-M   'P 1'
#
loop_
_entity.id
_entity.type
_entity.pdbx_description
1 polymer ?
#
loop_
_entity_poly.entity_id
_entity_poly.type
_entity_poly.pdbx_seq_one_letter_code
_entity_poly.pdbx_strand_id
1 'polypeptide(L)'
;MRAALDTLHAIGQDCVDSGDFARRGVQCLPRLVSSELTTLSVCNLDSGHRRVVCDQPGAISRRELEVFDRYFFDHPLVREHGRNPAAVTRRIEDVLPGSSFQRTPLFNDYYCAIRIDHVMAVPIYVDRHVLVSFVVNRGKRGFSDRDRER
;
A
#
# COMPACT_ATOMS: atom_id res chain seq x y z
N MET A 1 -14.81 4.50 14.94
CA MET A 1 -13.91 5.66 15.05
C MET A 1 -13.01 5.57 16.28
N ARG A 2 -13.53 5.41 17.52
CA ARG A 2 -12.71 5.32 18.75
C ARG A 2 -11.69 4.17 18.71
N ALA A 3 -12.11 2.96 18.35
CA ALA A 3 -11.21 1.80 18.26
C ALA A 3 -10.08 1.95 17.21
N ALA A 4 -10.32 2.70 16.14
CA ALA A 4 -9.31 3.01 15.13
C ALA A 4 -8.25 3.98 15.69
N LEU A 5 -8.69 5.01 16.40
CA LEU A 5 -7.80 5.97 17.06
C LEU A 5 -6.97 5.30 18.17
N ASP A 6 -7.60 4.40 18.96
CA ASP A 6 -6.90 3.65 20.00
C ASP A 6 -5.84 2.72 19.39
N THR A 7 -6.12 2.10 18.24
CA THR A 7 -5.17 1.24 17.53
C THR A 7 -4.00 2.06 16.95
N LEU A 8 -4.28 3.20 16.32
CA LEU A 8 -3.24 4.10 15.81
C LEU A 8 -2.40 4.70 16.93
N HIS A 9 -3.02 5.03 18.06
CA HIS A 9 -2.34 5.53 19.25
C HIS A 9 -1.40 4.47 19.83
N ALA A 10 -1.86 3.21 19.95
CA ALA A 10 -1.05 2.09 20.41
C ALA A 10 0.13 1.78 19.48
N ILE A 11 -0.02 1.97 18.16
CA ILE A 11 1.08 1.82 17.20
C ILE A 11 2.14 2.90 17.43
N GLY A 12 1.74 4.13 17.76
CA GLY A 12 2.67 5.27 17.90
C GLY A 12 3.37 5.38 19.23
N GLN A 13 2.69 5.05 20.34
CA GLN A 13 3.21 5.34 21.69
C GLN A 13 4.34 4.42 22.15
N ASP A 14 4.36 3.15 21.72
CA ASP A 14 5.32 2.16 22.19
C ASP A 14 6.40 1.80 21.15
N CYS A 15 6.48 2.53 20.04
CA CYS A 15 7.46 2.26 18.99
C CYS A 15 8.85 2.77 19.37
N VAL A 16 9.83 1.86 19.38
CA VAL A 16 11.23 2.17 19.70
C VAL A 16 11.95 2.79 18.50
N ASP A 17 11.55 2.39 17.28
CA ASP A 17 12.10 2.90 16.02
C ASP A 17 11.12 2.78 14.86
N SER A 18 11.52 3.26 13.68
CA SER A 18 10.70 3.20 12.45
C SER A 18 10.42 1.77 11.98
N GLY A 19 11.32 0.84 12.22
CA GLY A 19 11.14 -0.58 11.89
C GLY A 19 10.10 -1.24 12.79
N ASP A 20 10.08 -0.90 14.06
CA ASP A 20 9.05 -1.36 15.00
C ASP A 20 7.68 -0.77 14.65
N PHE A 21 7.62 0.51 14.32
CA PHE A 21 6.40 1.14 13.79
C PHE A 21 5.87 0.41 12.54
N ALA A 22 6.74 0.10 11.59
CA ALA A 22 6.37 -0.61 10.38
C ALA A 22 5.78 -1.99 10.69
N ARG A 23 6.46 -2.78 11.51
CA ARG A 23 6.00 -4.13 11.89
C ARG A 23 4.66 -4.10 12.61
N ARG A 24 4.50 -3.22 13.60
CA ARG A 24 3.24 -3.07 14.35
C ARG A 24 2.12 -2.58 13.46
N GLY A 25 2.38 -1.61 12.60
CA GLY A 25 1.40 -1.07 11.66
C GLY A 25 0.82 -2.13 10.74
N VAL A 26 1.67 -2.92 10.07
CA VAL A 26 1.21 -3.98 9.17
C VAL A 26 0.47 -5.11 9.90
N GLN A 27 0.78 -5.35 11.18
CA GLN A 27 0.08 -6.34 12.01
C GLN A 27 -1.29 -5.86 12.51
N CYS A 28 -1.43 -4.56 12.78
CA CYS A 28 -2.64 -4.00 13.39
C CYS A 28 -3.68 -3.54 12.36
N LEU A 29 -3.26 -3.00 11.22
CA LEU A 29 -4.15 -2.48 10.18
C LEU A 29 -5.19 -3.49 9.68
N PRO A 30 -4.90 -4.79 9.49
CA PRO A 30 -5.91 -5.78 9.08
C PRO A 30 -7.10 -5.90 10.03
N ARG A 31 -6.97 -5.46 11.28
CA ARG A 31 -8.08 -5.42 12.26
C ARG A 31 -9.05 -4.28 11.99
N LEU A 32 -8.60 -3.23 11.33
CA LEU A 32 -9.42 -2.06 10.96
C LEU A 32 -10.00 -2.22 9.57
N VAL A 33 -9.16 -2.60 8.61
CA VAL A 33 -9.55 -2.85 7.22
C VAL A 33 -9.08 -4.24 6.85
N SER A 34 -10.01 -5.17 6.72
CA SER A 34 -9.69 -6.56 6.32
C SER A 34 -8.86 -6.58 5.05
N SER A 35 -7.75 -7.32 5.08
CA SER A 35 -6.75 -7.36 4.01
C SER A 35 -6.13 -8.75 3.96
N GLU A 36 -5.80 -9.25 2.78
CA GLU A 36 -5.10 -10.52 2.58
C GLU A 36 -3.58 -10.34 2.64
N LEU A 37 -3.12 -9.15 2.33
CA LEU A 37 -1.71 -8.74 2.44
C LEU A 37 -1.65 -7.27 2.82
N THR A 38 -1.00 -6.94 3.93
CA THR A 38 -0.76 -5.57 4.35
C THR A 38 0.73 -5.27 4.30
N THR A 39 1.08 -4.16 3.68
CA THR A 39 2.48 -3.71 3.60
C THR A 39 2.63 -2.27 4.09
N LEU A 40 3.81 -1.93 4.60
CA LEU A 40 4.29 -0.56 4.63
C LEU A 40 5.33 -0.40 3.52
N SER A 41 5.10 0.53 2.62
CA SER A 41 5.98 0.83 1.49
C SER A 41 6.62 2.20 1.67
N VAL A 42 7.94 2.25 1.46
CA VAL A 42 8.70 3.49 1.35
C VAL A 42 9.21 3.58 -0.09
N CYS A 43 8.64 4.51 -0.84
CA CYS A 43 8.92 4.70 -2.25
C CYS A 43 9.79 5.94 -2.44
N ASN A 44 10.94 5.78 -3.09
CA ASN A 44 11.73 6.89 -3.61
C ASN A 44 11.19 7.27 -4.99
N LEU A 45 10.57 8.45 -5.08
CA LEU A 45 9.90 8.92 -6.30
C LEU A 45 10.89 9.41 -7.38
N ASP A 46 12.13 9.65 -7.02
CA ASP A 46 13.17 10.05 -7.99
C ASP A 46 13.80 8.83 -8.67
N SER A 47 14.14 7.80 -7.89
CA SER A 47 14.83 6.60 -8.39
C SER A 47 13.89 5.49 -8.86
N GLY A 48 12.62 5.52 -8.46
CA GLY A 48 11.68 4.44 -8.74
C GLY A 48 11.93 3.17 -7.95
N HIS A 49 12.55 3.28 -6.77
CA HIS A 49 12.85 2.15 -5.90
C HIS A 49 11.91 2.09 -4.70
N ARG A 50 11.43 0.87 -4.37
CA ARG A 50 10.54 0.60 -3.24
C ARG A 50 11.21 -0.30 -2.20
N ARG A 51 11.13 0.11 -0.93
CA ARG A 51 11.37 -0.76 0.22
C ARG A 51 10.04 -1.12 0.84
N VAL A 52 9.88 -2.36 1.27
CA VAL A 52 8.59 -2.88 1.77
C VAL A 52 8.76 -3.74 3.01
N VAL A 53 7.86 -3.57 3.96
CA VAL A 53 7.64 -4.46 5.11
C VAL A 53 6.26 -5.08 4.96
N CYS A 54 6.16 -6.40 5.08
CA CYS A 54 4.90 -7.15 4.92
C CYS A 54 4.43 -7.67 6.28
N ASP A 55 3.10 -7.81 6.45
CA ASP A 55 2.49 -8.50 7.59
C ASP A 55 2.78 -10.00 7.57
N GLN A 56 3.03 -10.57 6.39
CA GLN A 56 3.41 -11.97 6.18
C GLN A 56 4.84 -12.03 5.63
N PRO A 57 5.83 -12.50 6.41
CA PRO A 57 7.21 -12.63 5.93
C PRO A 57 7.28 -13.49 4.66
N GLY A 58 7.96 -13.01 3.64
CA GLY A 58 8.14 -13.73 2.37
C GLY A 58 6.94 -13.68 1.41
N ALA A 59 5.85 -12.97 1.75
CA ALA A 59 4.69 -12.81 0.86
C ALA A 59 5.02 -12.14 -0.47
N ILE A 60 6.04 -11.29 -0.49
CA ILE A 60 6.60 -10.69 -1.70
C ILE A 60 8.07 -11.11 -1.77
N SER A 61 8.41 -11.88 -2.78
CA SER A 61 9.79 -12.32 -3.02
C SER A 61 10.65 -11.22 -3.60
N ARG A 62 11.98 -11.40 -3.56
CA ARG A 62 12.93 -10.49 -4.20
C ARG A 62 12.64 -10.29 -5.69
N ARG A 63 12.29 -11.38 -6.40
CA ARG A 63 11.92 -11.33 -7.82
C ARG A 63 10.70 -10.44 -8.06
N GLU A 64 9.68 -10.55 -7.23
CA GLU A 64 8.46 -9.74 -7.33
C GLU A 64 8.74 -8.26 -7.02
N LEU A 65 9.64 -7.97 -6.07
CA LEU A 65 10.09 -6.60 -5.82
C LEU A 65 10.81 -6.01 -7.05
N GLU A 66 11.68 -6.77 -7.70
CA GLU A 66 12.37 -6.35 -8.92
C GLU A 66 11.39 -6.13 -10.09
N VAL A 67 10.34 -6.95 -10.19
CA VAL A 67 9.26 -6.77 -11.18
C VAL A 67 8.49 -5.48 -10.88
N PHE A 68 8.13 -5.24 -9.62
CA PHE A 68 7.44 -3.99 -9.23
C PHE A 68 8.28 -2.77 -9.57
N ASP A 69 9.57 -2.75 -9.24
CA ASP A 69 10.48 -1.63 -9.50
C ASP A 69 10.56 -1.30 -11.00
N ARG A 70 10.47 -2.33 -11.88
CA ARG A 70 10.43 -2.15 -13.34
C ARG A 70 9.22 -1.32 -13.79
N TYR A 71 8.06 -1.49 -13.12
CA TYR A 71 6.80 -0.80 -13.43
C TYR A 71 6.46 0.31 -12.44
N PHE A 72 7.41 0.71 -11.61
CA PHE A 72 7.18 1.66 -10.53
C PHE A 72 6.47 2.94 -11.00
N PHE A 73 6.97 3.57 -12.06
CA PHE A 73 6.42 4.81 -12.59
C PHE A 73 5.11 4.63 -13.37
N ASP A 74 4.73 3.40 -13.68
CA ASP A 74 3.46 3.07 -14.31
C ASP A 74 2.37 2.74 -13.28
N HIS A 75 2.74 2.62 -12.00
CA HIS A 75 1.80 2.29 -10.94
C HIS A 75 0.79 3.43 -10.72
N PRO A 76 -0.55 3.18 -10.85
CA PRO A 76 -1.57 4.24 -10.80
C PRO A 76 -1.50 5.09 -9.53
N LEU A 77 -1.37 4.47 -8.36
CA LEU A 77 -1.34 5.19 -7.08
C LEU A 77 -0.01 5.93 -6.87
N VAL A 78 1.11 5.41 -7.34
CA VAL A 78 2.41 6.11 -7.29
C VAL A 78 2.34 7.37 -8.14
N ARG A 79 1.80 7.26 -9.36
CA ARG A 79 1.63 8.42 -10.26
C ARG A 79 0.68 9.46 -9.68
N GLU A 80 -0.42 9.02 -9.08
CA GLU A 80 -1.41 9.92 -8.48
C GLU A 80 -0.81 10.68 -7.29
N HIS A 81 -0.19 9.99 -6.34
CA HIS A 81 0.44 10.62 -5.17
C HIS A 81 1.65 11.48 -5.54
N GLY A 82 2.38 11.12 -6.60
CA GLY A 82 3.49 11.93 -7.11
C GLY A 82 3.04 13.24 -7.77
N ARG A 83 1.86 13.25 -8.40
CA ARG A 83 1.26 14.46 -9.01
C ARG A 83 0.53 15.34 -8.00
N ASN A 84 -0.15 14.70 -7.06
CA ASN A 84 -0.96 15.34 -6.03
C ASN A 84 -0.44 14.89 -4.66
N PRO A 85 0.60 15.54 -4.11
CA PRO A 85 1.24 15.11 -2.86
C PRO A 85 0.38 15.42 -1.63
N ALA A 86 -0.85 14.93 -1.63
CA ALA A 86 -1.76 14.96 -0.51
C ALA A 86 -1.85 13.56 0.11
N ALA A 87 -1.77 13.49 1.44
CA ALA A 87 -1.90 12.23 2.18
C ALA A 87 -3.39 11.79 2.24
N VAL A 88 -3.95 11.41 1.09
CA VAL A 88 -5.34 10.98 0.94
C VAL A 88 -5.38 9.50 0.57
N THR A 89 -6.14 8.72 1.34
CA THR A 89 -6.40 7.31 1.05
C THR A 89 -7.07 7.14 -0.31
N ARG A 90 -6.49 6.29 -1.17
CA ARG A 90 -7.01 6.01 -2.51
C ARG A 90 -6.94 4.53 -2.85
N ARG A 91 -7.98 4.04 -3.51
CA ARG A 91 -7.99 2.75 -4.20
C ARG A 91 -7.46 2.91 -5.61
N ILE A 92 -6.98 1.84 -6.22
CA ILE A 92 -6.62 1.90 -7.66
C ILE A 92 -7.84 2.32 -8.49
N GLU A 93 -9.03 1.82 -8.16
CA GLU A 93 -10.28 2.12 -8.86
C GLU A 93 -10.68 3.61 -8.79
N ASP A 94 -10.17 4.36 -7.82
CA ASP A 94 -10.41 5.82 -7.73
C ASP A 94 -9.63 6.61 -8.80
N VAL A 95 -8.58 6.04 -9.37
CA VAL A 95 -7.69 6.71 -10.34
C VAL A 95 -7.62 6.03 -11.70
N LEU A 96 -7.95 4.74 -11.75
CA LEU A 96 -7.95 3.94 -12.97
C LEU A 96 -9.05 2.88 -12.88
N PRO A 97 -10.00 2.80 -13.86
CA PRO A 97 -11.01 1.73 -13.86
C PRO A 97 -10.39 0.35 -13.73
N GLY A 98 -10.99 -0.52 -12.90
CA GLY A 98 -10.44 -1.85 -12.60
C GLY A 98 -10.17 -2.69 -13.85
N SER A 99 -11.06 -2.65 -14.84
CA SER A 99 -10.87 -3.33 -16.14
C SER A 99 -9.67 -2.80 -16.93
N SER A 100 -9.33 -1.52 -16.77
CA SER A 100 -8.14 -0.92 -17.38
C SER A 100 -6.87 -1.32 -16.65
N PHE A 101 -6.93 -1.35 -15.32
CA PHE A 101 -5.81 -1.82 -14.49
C PHE A 101 -5.44 -3.27 -14.79
N GLN A 102 -6.42 -4.16 -14.90
CA GLN A 102 -6.20 -5.58 -15.21
C GLN A 102 -5.55 -5.84 -16.59
N ARG A 103 -5.58 -4.86 -17.48
CA ARG A 103 -4.90 -4.94 -18.80
C ARG A 103 -3.47 -4.41 -18.78
N THR A 104 -2.99 -3.89 -17.68
CA THR A 104 -1.63 -3.34 -17.58
C THR A 104 -0.58 -4.45 -17.43
N PRO A 105 0.65 -4.26 -17.95
CA PRO A 105 1.77 -5.17 -17.68
C PRO A 105 2.06 -5.30 -16.17
N LEU A 106 1.98 -4.21 -15.40
CA LEU A 106 2.12 -4.22 -13.95
C LEU A 106 1.16 -5.22 -13.30
N PHE A 107 -0.13 -5.21 -13.67
CA PHE A 107 -1.09 -6.15 -13.11
C PHE A 107 -0.72 -7.59 -13.46
N ASN A 108 -0.45 -7.87 -14.74
CA ASN A 108 -0.17 -9.22 -15.20
C ASN A 108 1.13 -9.80 -14.65
N ASP A 109 2.19 -9.00 -14.57
CA ASP A 109 3.52 -9.50 -14.17
C ASP A 109 3.74 -9.49 -12.66
N TYR A 110 3.07 -8.59 -11.92
CA TYR A 110 3.26 -8.44 -10.49
C TYR A 110 2.01 -8.85 -9.69
N TYR A 111 0.88 -8.20 -9.88
CA TYR A 111 -0.30 -8.41 -9.05
C TYR A 111 -0.92 -9.80 -9.22
N CYS A 112 -0.94 -10.35 -10.43
CA CYS A 112 -1.35 -11.74 -10.67
C CYS A 112 -0.44 -12.73 -9.95
N ALA A 113 0.87 -12.50 -9.93
CA ALA A 113 1.84 -13.38 -9.27
C ALA A 113 1.60 -13.47 -7.76
N ILE A 114 1.25 -12.35 -7.11
CA ILE A 114 0.92 -12.29 -5.68
C ILE A 114 -0.57 -12.47 -5.38
N ARG A 115 -1.41 -12.75 -6.40
CA ARG A 115 -2.86 -13.02 -6.31
C ARG A 115 -3.68 -11.86 -5.69
N ILE A 116 -3.35 -10.64 -6.06
CA ILE A 116 -4.02 -9.42 -5.62
C ILE A 116 -4.72 -8.74 -6.79
N ASP A 117 -6.01 -8.43 -6.64
CA ASP A 117 -6.81 -7.73 -7.64
C ASP A 117 -7.18 -6.30 -7.20
N HIS A 118 -7.21 -6.04 -5.88
CA HIS A 118 -7.64 -4.77 -5.31
C HIS A 118 -6.60 -4.21 -4.36
N VAL A 119 -6.27 -2.95 -4.54
CA VAL A 119 -5.21 -2.26 -3.81
C VAL A 119 -5.73 -0.90 -3.31
N MET A 120 -5.50 -0.63 -2.03
CA MET A 120 -5.78 0.66 -1.43
C MET A 120 -4.54 1.14 -0.66
N ALA A 121 -4.06 2.33 -1.01
CA ALA A 121 -2.96 2.99 -0.32
C ALA A 121 -3.46 3.99 0.70
N VAL A 122 -2.87 3.95 1.89
CA VAL A 122 -3.09 4.88 3.00
C VAL A 122 -1.78 5.62 3.24
N PRO A 123 -1.56 6.76 2.58
CA PRO A 123 -0.33 7.54 2.75
C PRO A 123 -0.25 8.12 4.15
N ILE A 124 0.93 8.00 4.76
CA ILE A 124 1.25 8.62 6.06
C ILE A 124 2.25 9.77 5.91
N TYR A 125 2.98 9.77 4.80
CA TYR A 125 3.87 10.86 4.42
C TYR A 125 4.00 10.89 2.89
N VAL A 126 3.92 12.07 2.30
CA VAL A 126 4.19 12.26 0.88
C VAL A 126 4.74 13.66 0.62
N ASP A 127 5.83 13.70 -0.10
CA ASP A 127 6.36 14.92 -0.73
C ASP A 127 6.78 14.63 -2.18
N ARG A 128 7.51 15.53 -2.82
CA ARG A 128 7.96 15.36 -4.20
C ARG A 128 8.99 14.25 -4.41
N HIS A 129 9.64 13.76 -3.34
CA HIS A 129 10.74 12.79 -3.40
C HIS A 129 10.39 11.44 -2.79
N VAL A 130 9.50 11.45 -1.79
CA VAL A 130 9.22 10.27 -0.98
C VAL A 130 7.72 10.09 -0.77
N LEU A 131 7.26 8.85 -0.93
CA LEU A 131 5.94 8.40 -0.54
C LEU A 131 6.08 7.27 0.48
N VAL A 132 5.54 7.48 1.67
CA VAL A 132 5.40 6.43 2.70
C VAL A 132 3.93 6.11 2.87
N SER A 133 3.55 4.87 2.64
CA SER A 133 2.15 4.45 2.75
C SER A 133 2.00 3.04 3.29
N PHE A 134 0.98 2.84 4.12
CA PHE A 134 0.44 1.51 4.25
C PHE A 134 -0.35 1.15 2.99
N VAL A 135 -0.25 -0.10 2.59
CA VAL A 135 -0.99 -0.62 1.43
C VAL A 135 -1.72 -1.88 1.87
N VAL A 136 -3.04 -1.86 1.75
CA VAL A 136 -3.91 -3.00 2.00
C VAL A 136 -4.35 -3.61 0.68
N ASN A 137 -4.31 -4.94 0.60
CA ASN A 137 -4.48 -5.69 -0.63
C ASN A 137 -5.48 -6.82 -0.46
N ARG A 138 -6.34 -7.02 -1.47
CA ARG A 138 -7.32 -8.11 -1.54
C ARG A 138 -7.32 -8.79 -2.91
N GLY A 139 -7.52 -10.11 -2.93
CA GLY A 139 -7.63 -10.90 -4.16
C GLY A 139 -9.05 -10.97 -4.73
N LYS A 140 -10.09 -10.94 -3.90
CA LYS A 140 -11.46 -11.27 -4.36
C LYS A 140 -12.49 -10.16 -4.19
N ARG A 141 -12.34 -9.30 -3.20
CA ARG A 141 -13.34 -8.30 -2.85
C ARG A 141 -12.73 -6.91 -2.85
N GLY A 142 -13.29 -5.99 -3.64
CA GLY A 142 -12.89 -4.59 -3.65
C GLY A 142 -13.08 -3.89 -2.30
N PHE A 143 -12.47 -2.74 -2.16
CA PHE A 143 -12.61 -1.87 -0.99
C PHE A 143 -13.83 -0.97 -1.16
N SER A 144 -14.68 -0.91 -0.14
CA SER A 144 -15.83 -0.01 -0.08
C SER A 144 -15.41 1.41 0.32
N ASP A 145 -16.32 2.39 0.18
CA ASP A 145 -16.11 3.74 0.72
C ASP A 145 -15.92 3.72 2.23
N ARG A 146 -16.65 2.84 2.94
CA ARG A 146 -16.48 2.65 4.38
C ARG A 146 -15.07 2.13 4.75
N ASP A 147 -14.46 1.28 3.92
CA ASP A 147 -13.08 0.82 4.14
C ASP A 147 -12.10 1.99 4.01
N ARG A 148 -12.35 2.90 3.06
CA ARG A 148 -11.52 4.08 2.82
C ARG A 148 -11.61 5.14 3.93
N GLU A 149 -12.74 5.23 4.63
CA GLU A 149 -13.02 6.23 5.68
C GLU A 149 -12.60 5.77 7.08
N ARG A 150 -12.16 4.53 7.24
CA ARG A 150 -11.68 3.95 8.51
C ARG A 150 -10.24 4.30 8.80
#